data_0edb431205a8e468eecc890afe12f4d8
#
_entry.id   0edb431205a8e468eecc890afe12f4d8
#
_cell.length_a   1.000
_cell.length_b   1.000
_cell.length_c   1.000
_cell.angle_alpha   90.00
_cell.angle_beta   90.00
_cell.angle_gamma   90.00
#
_symmetry.space_group_name_H-M   'P 1'
#
loop_
_entity.id
_entity.type
_entity.pdbx_description
1 polymer ?
#
loop_
_entity_poly.entity_id
_entity_poly.type
_entity_poly.pdbx_seq_one_letter_code
_entity_poly.pdbx_strand_id
1 'polypeptide(L)'
;CDDFVALVCKETALPAGRIQGERGRTSGQMRLFAKVLRRGDFLGARIDQALPDRKPLPRVDLRQYRIGVGPIAVFGASNFPLAFSTAGGDTASALAAGCPVVVKAHSGHMATADLVGQAIVRAAEKTGMPKGVFNMIFGSGVGEGLVKHPAIQGVGFTGSLHGGNALCKLAAERPQPIPVFAEMSSINPVVLLPGALTARGAAIAGELAASVVMGAGQFCTNPGVVIGIRSPALTAFTEQLKEHMGGQAPQTMLNEGGLRSYSKGVQKLLA
;
A
#
# COMPACT_ATOMS: atom_id res chain seq x y z
N CYS A 1 -22.22 8.52 -8.52
CA CYS A 1 -21.48 7.41 -7.89
C CYS A 1 -21.02 6.39 -8.93
N ASP A 2 -21.84 6.11 -9.92
CA ASP A 2 -21.53 5.16 -11.00
C ASP A 2 -20.49 5.73 -11.95
N ASP A 3 -20.56 7.02 -12.26
CA ASP A 3 -19.57 7.73 -13.09
C ASP A 3 -18.16 7.68 -12.48
N PHE A 4 -18.05 7.78 -11.14
CA PHE A 4 -16.76 7.64 -10.46
C PHE A 4 -16.17 6.22 -10.63
N VAL A 5 -17.00 5.18 -10.43
CA VAL A 5 -16.56 3.79 -10.63
C VAL A 5 -16.17 3.55 -12.09
N ALA A 6 -16.95 4.06 -13.03
CA ALA A 6 -16.67 3.96 -14.47
C ALA A 6 -15.33 4.63 -14.84
N LEU A 7 -15.05 5.82 -14.28
CA LEU A 7 -13.77 6.50 -14.46
C LEU A 7 -12.59 5.65 -13.98
N VAL A 8 -12.67 5.12 -12.75
CA VAL A 8 -11.59 4.29 -12.19
C VAL A 8 -11.36 3.03 -13.04
N CYS A 9 -12.44 2.38 -13.48
CA CYS A 9 -12.34 1.22 -14.38
C CYS A 9 -11.66 1.59 -15.70
N LYS A 10 -11.98 2.77 -16.26
CA LYS A 10 -11.36 3.25 -17.50
C LYS A 10 -9.86 3.52 -17.36
N GLU A 11 -9.42 4.08 -16.22
CA GLU A 11 -8.02 4.38 -15.98
C GLU A 11 -7.18 3.14 -15.62
N THR A 12 -7.80 2.09 -15.06
CA THR A 12 -7.06 0.96 -14.45
C THR A 12 -7.35 -0.40 -15.06
N ALA A 13 -8.34 -0.51 -15.93
CA ALA A 13 -8.89 -1.78 -16.45
C ALA A 13 -9.39 -2.75 -15.34
N LEU A 14 -9.54 -2.28 -14.10
CA LEU A 14 -10.05 -3.10 -13.01
C LEU A 14 -11.58 -3.24 -13.09
N PRO A 15 -12.14 -4.41 -12.73
CA PRO A 15 -13.60 -4.64 -12.78
C PRO A 15 -14.37 -3.74 -11.81
N ALA A 16 -15.56 -3.30 -12.20
CA ALA A 16 -16.42 -2.41 -11.42
C ALA A 16 -16.73 -2.94 -10.01
N GLY A 17 -17.02 -4.24 -9.87
CA GLY A 17 -17.28 -4.86 -8.57
C GLY A 17 -16.07 -4.77 -7.63
N ARG A 18 -14.83 -4.91 -8.18
CA ARG A 18 -13.61 -4.69 -7.44
C ARG A 18 -13.49 -3.24 -6.94
N ILE A 19 -13.72 -2.26 -7.80
CA ILE A 19 -13.63 -0.84 -7.45
C ILE A 19 -14.68 -0.44 -6.41
N GLN A 20 -15.90 -0.98 -6.50
CA GLN A 20 -16.94 -0.78 -5.48
C GLN A 20 -16.50 -1.30 -4.10
N GLY A 21 -15.95 -2.52 -4.06
CA GLY A 21 -15.40 -3.10 -2.84
C GLY A 21 -14.25 -2.30 -2.27
N GLU A 22 -13.33 -1.86 -3.13
CA GLU A 22 -12.17 -1.06 -2.74
C GLU A 22 -12.57 0.33 -2.19
N ARG A 23 -13.60 0.97 -2.77
CA ARG A 23 -14.20 2.20 -2.24
C ARG A 23 -14.74 2.00 -0.82
N GLY A 24 -15.45 0.88 -0.59
CA GLY A 24 -15.94 0.51 0.74
C GLY A 24 -14.81 0.32 1.75
N ARG A 25 -13.75 -0.39 1.35
CA ARG A 25 -12.54 -0.59 2.14
C ARG A 25 -11.86 0.74 2.51
N THR A 26 -11.67 1.63 1.54
CA THR A 26 -11.04 2.95 1.74
C THR A 26 -11.84 3.80 2.74
N SER A 27 -13.16 3.90 2.56
CA SER A 27 -14.04 4.61 3.51
C SER A 27 -14.04 3.95 4.89
N GLY A 28 -14.01 2.63 4.96
CA GLY A 28 -13.92 1.87 6.21
C GLY A 28 -12.64 2.15 6.97
N GLN A 29 -11.52 2.24 6.27
CA GLN A 29 -10.23 2.55 6.87
C GLN A 29 -10.18 3.98 7.44
N MET A 30 -10.71 4.97 6.74
CA MET A 30 -10.84 6.34 7.26
C MET A 30 -11.67 6.37 8.55
N ARG A 31 -12.80 5.64 8.60
CA ARG A 31 -13.62 5.51 9.81
C ARG A 31 -12.88 4.77 10.94
N LEU A 32 -12.06 3.78 10.60
CA LEU A 32 -11.22 3.07 11.58
C LEU A 32 -10.23 4.05 12.25
N PHE A 33 -9.51 4.86 11.48
CA PHE A 33 -8.59 5.85 12.03
C PHE A 33 -9.31 6.91 12.87
N ALA A 34 -10.52 7.32 12.48
CA ALA A 34 -11.33 8.19 13.33
C ALA A 34 -11.69 7.55 14.69
N LYS A 35 -11.92 6.22 14.73
CA LYS A 35 -12.10 5.48 15.99
C LYS A 35 -10.81 5.41 16.80
N VAL A 36 -9.66 5.17 16.16
CA VAL A 36 -8.35 5.16 16.82
C VAL A 36 -8.07 6.52 17.48
N LEU A 37 -8.35 7.62 16.78
CA LEU A 37 -8.21 8.96 17.34
C LEU A 37 -9.05 9.16 18.61
N ARG A 38 -10.32 8.72 18.61
CA ARG A 38 -11.21 8.86 19.79
C ARG A 38 -10.77 8.00 20.98
N ARG A 39 -10.07 6.88 20.76
CA ARG A 39 -9.50 6.08 21.84
C ARG A 39 -8.32 6.78 22.53
N GLY A 40 -7.49 7.49 21.78
CA GLY A 40 -6.35 8.23 22.29
C GLY A 40 -5.14 7.38 22.69
N ASP A 41 -5.23 6.06 22.71
CA ASP A 41 -4.16 5.14 23.13
C ASP A 41 -2.91 5.20 22.23
N PHE A 42 -3.06 5.59 20.97
CA PHE A 42 -1.96 5.78 20.04
C PHE A 42 -0.97 6.88 20.46
N LEU A 43 -1.40 7.84 21.30
CA LEU A 43 -0.53 8.87 21.87
C LEU A 43 0.56 8.29 22.78
N GLY A 44 0.36 7.07 23.31
CA GLY A 44 1.34 6.39 24.17
C GLY A 44 1.73 7.26 25.38
N ALA A 45 0.73 7.90 25.99
CA ALA A 45 0.95 8.78 27.15
C ALA A 45 1.62 8.00 28.29
N ARG A 46 2.70 8.55 28.82
CA ARG A 46 3.44 8.01 29.96
C ARG A 46 3.63 9.10 31.01
N ILE A 47 3.38 8.73 32.27
CA ILE A 47 3.56 9.60 33.42
C ILE A 47 4.45 8.85 34.42
N ASP A 48 5.65 9.39 34.64
CA ASP A 48 6.56 8.94 35.66
C ASP A 48 6.57 9.98 36.79
N GLN A 49 5.89 9.68 37.89
CA GLN A 49 5.74 10.60 39.01
C GLN A 49 7.11 10.97 39.65
N ALA A 50 7.20 12.17 40.22
CA ALA A 50 8.38 12.61 40.93
C ALA A 50 8.73 11.64 42.06
N LEU A 51 10.05 11.42 42.27
CA LEU A 51 10.63 10.69 43.39
C LEU A 51 11.72 11.57 43.99
N PRO A 52 11.36 12.56 44.84
CA PRO A 52 12.31 13.55 45.36
C PRO A 52 13.38 12.92 46.26
N ASP A 53 13.04 11.84 46.97
CA ASP A 53 13.95 11.17 47.90
C ASP A 53 14.79 10.05 47.30
N ARG A 54 14.66 9.82 45.99
CA ARG A 54 15.40 8.77 45.26
C ARG A 54 16.93 9.02 45.35
N LYS A 55 17.69 7.98 45.64
CA LYS A 55 19.16 8.02 45.63
C LYS A 55 19.68 7.35 44.34
N PRO A 56 20.85 7.74 43.80
CA PRO A 56 21.74 8.84 44.23
C PRO A 56 21.21 10.22 43.82
N LEU A 57 20.25 10.30 42.87
CA LEU A 57 19.65 11.56 42.39
C LEU A 57 18.13 11.50 42.42
N PRO A 58 17.44 12.57 42.79
CA PRO A 58 16.00 12.66 42.70
C PRO A 58 15.52 12.54 41.28
N ARG A 59 14.27 12.08 41.08
CA ARG A 59 13.59 12.09 39.80
C ARG A 59 12.49 13.14 39.80
N VAL A 60 12.47 14.00 38.82
CA VAL A 60 11.40 14.95 38.59
C VAL A 60 10.13 14.27 38.00
N ASP A 61 8.97 14.93 38.02
CA ASP A 61 7.79 14.48 37.28
C ASP A 61 8.07 14.53 35.77
N LEU A 62 7.96 13.38 35.11
CA LEU A 62 8.21 13.25 33.68
C LEU A 62 6.92 12.85 32.97
N ARG A 63 6.59 13.55 31.93
CA ARG A 63 5.41 13.27 31.10
C ARG A 63 5.81 13.21 29.63
N GLN A 64 5.36 12.18 28.96
CA GLN A 64 5.67 11.91 27.55
C GLN A 64 4.39 11.58 26.78
N TYR A 65 4.26 12.07 25.56
CA TYR A 65 3.30 11.61 24.57
C TYR A 65 3.86 11.84 23.17
N ARG A 66 3.28 11.13 22.19
CA ARG A 66 3.67 11.25 20.79
C ARG A 66 2.96 12.42 20.12
N ILE A 67 3.67 13.12 19.25
CA ILE A 67 3.16 14.21 18.41
C ILE A 67 3.45 13.89 16.93
N GLY A 68 2.76 14.57 16.01
CA GLY A 68 3.04 14.45 14.58
C GLY A 68 4.46 14.91 14.25
N VAL A 69 5.13 14.20 13.34
CA VAL A 69 6.51 14.49 12.94
C VAL A 69 6.62 15.66 11.96
N GLY A 70 5.52 16.05 11.33
CA GLY A 70 5.46 17.09 10.30
C GLY A 70 4.91 16.57 8.97
N PRO A 71 5.05 17.32 7.87
CA PRO A 71 4.48 16.95 6.58
C PRO A 71 5.02 15.63 6.02
N ILE A 72 4.11 14.77 5.56
CA ILE A 72 4.41 13.46 4.98
C ILE A 72 4.16 13.49 3.47
N ALA A 73 5.15 13.05 2.70
CA ALA A 73 4.98 12.76 1.28
C ALA A 73 4.38 11.35 1.11
N VAL A 74 3.30 11.23 0.33
CA VAL A 74 2.63 9.95 0.09
C VAL A 74 2.67 9.59 -1.39
N PHE A 75 3.12 8.37 -1.70
CA PHE A 75 3.20 7.80 -3.04
C PHE A 75 2.33 6.56 -3.12
N GLY A 76 1.20 6.66 -3.82
CA GLY A 76 0.23 5.57 -3.92
C GLY A 76 0.58 4.52 -4.97
N ALA A 77 -0.02 3.33 -4.81
CA ALA A 77 0.10 2.20 -5.72
C ALA A 77 -0.81 2.33 -6.94
N SER A 78 -0.43 1.69 -8.06
CA SER A 78 -1.28 1.63 -9.27
C SER A 78 -2.41 0.61 -9.15
N ASN A 79 -2.16 -0.52 -8.51
CA ASN A 79 -3.05 -1.68 -8.44
C ASN A 79 -4.16 -1.58 -7.38
N PHE A 80 -4.10 -0.57 -6.52
CA PHE A 80 -5.13 -0.19 -5.55
C PHE A 80 -5.38 1.32 -5.61
N PRO A 81 -6.09 1.79 -6.66
CA PRO A 81 -6.24 3.21 -6.95
C PRO A 81 -6.96 4.02 -5.86
N LEU A 82 -7.65 3.36 -4.95
CA LEU A 82 -8.36 3.98 -3.82
C LEU A 82 -7.73 3.62 -2.47
N ALA A 83 -7.60 2.31 -2.16
CA ALA A 83 -7.22 1.84 -0.82
C ALA A 83 -5.74 2.06 -0.46
N PHE A 84 -4.86 2.12 -1.46
CA PHE A 84 -3.42 2.38 -1.29
C PHE A 84 -2.92 3.54 -2.16
N SER A 85 -3.77 4.54 -2.36
CA SER A 85 -3.45 5.75 -3.11
C SER A 85 -3.91 6.99 -2.34
N THR A 86 -4.52 7.98 -3.00
CA THR A 86 -4.81 9.33 -2.49
C THR A 86 -5.48 9.35 -1.11
N ALA A 87 -6.53 8.55 -0.88
CA ALA A 87 -7.22 8.40 0.41
C ALA A 87 -6.87 7.08 1.11
N GLY A 88 -5.75 6.48 0.76
CA GLY A 88 -5.31 5.18 1.27
C GLY A 88 -4.78 5.21 2.69
N GLY A 89 -4.24 4.06 3.11
CA GLY A 89 -3.74 3.85 4.47
C GLY A 89 -2.69 4.85 4.90
N ASP A 90 -1.73 5.19 4.03
CA ASP A 90 -0.65 6.13 4.35
C ASP A 90 -1.18 7.54 4.60
N THR A 91 -2.10 8.02 3.76
CA THR A 91 -2.77 9.32 3.95
C THR A 91 -3.61 9.31 5.23
N ALA A 92 -4.41 8.25 5.45
CA ALA A 92 -5.28 8.15 6.61
C ALA A 92 -4.50 8.11 7.92
N SER A 93 -3.41 7.33 7.99
CA SER A 93 -2.57 7.21 9.17
C SER A 93 -1.77 8.48 9.45
N ALA A 94 -1.23 9.13 8.42
CA ALA A 94 -0.50 10.38 8.57
C ALA A 94 -1.40 11.50 9.11
N LEU A 95 -2.61 11.68 8.52
CA LEU A 95 -3.60 12.64 9.03
C LEU A 95 -4.02 12.33 10.47
N ALA A 96 -4.24 11.05 10.80
CA ALA A 96 -4.57 10.62 12.15
C ALA A 96 -3.43 10.89 13.16
N ALA A 97 -2.18 10.83 12.72
CA ALA A 97 -1.02 11.19 13.53
C ALA A 97 -0.83 12.72 13.69
N GLY A 98 -1.70 13.54 13.09
CA GLY A 98 -1.59 15.01 13.12
C GLY A 98 -0.58 15.56 12.11
N CYS A 99 -0.22 14.79 11.07
CA CYS A 99 0.71 15.18 10.03
C CYS A 99 -0.02 15.70 8.79
N PRO A 100 0.31 16.87 8.26
CA PRO A 100 -0.12 17.29 6.93
C PRO A 100 0.42 16.33 5.86
N VAL A 101 -0.31 16.19 4.75
CA VAL A 101 0.03 15.24 3.69
C VAL A 101 0.17 15.94 2.35
N VAL A 102 1.20 15.58 1.60
CA VAL A 102 1.35 15.91 0.18
C VAL A 102 1.36 14.60 -0.61
N VAL A 103 0.29 14.32 -1.34
CA VAL A 103 0.18 13.13 -2.17
C VAL A 103 0.75 13.40 -3.56
N LYS A 104 1.70 12.61 -4.00
CA LYS A 104 2.09 12.55 -5.40
C LYS A 104 1.15 11.57 -6.11
N ALA A 105 0.26 12.08 -6.97
CA ALA A 105 -0.70 11.27 -7.72
C ALA A 105 0.00 10.22 -8.59
N HIS A 106 -0.53 9.00 -8.60
CA HIS A 106 -0.02 7.96 -9.48
C HIS A 106 -0.40 8.23 -10.93
N SER A 107 0.56 8.12 -11.85
CA SER A 107 0.36 8.43 -13.27
C SER A 107 -0.66 7.53 -13.98
N GLY A 108 -0.93 6.34 -13.48
CA GLY A 108 -1.88 5.38 -14.03
C GLY A 108 -3.35 5.67 -13.72
N HIS A 109 -3.68 6.61 -12.81
CA HIS A 109 -5.06 6.94 -12.43
C HIS A 109 -5.16 8.37 -11.87
N MET A 110 -4.68 9.35 -12.63
CA MET A 110 -4.60 10.75 -12.20
C MET A 110 -5.97 11.41 -12.00
N ALA A 111 -6.94 11.14 -12.86
CA ALA A 111 -8.28 11.70 -12.73
C ALA A 111 -9.02 11.12 -11.50
N THR A 112 -8.85 9.84 -11.23
CA THR A 112 -9.31 9.21 -9.98
C THR A 112 -8.68 9.90 -8.76
N ALA A 113 -7.36 10.10 -8.79
CA ALA A 113 -6.62 10.75 -7.70
C ALA A 113 -7.13 12.18 -7.44
N ASP A 114 -7.37 12.96 -8.50
CA ASP A 114 -7.90 14.31 -8.41
C ASP A 114 -9.28 14.36 -7.76
N LEU A 115 -10.23 13.54 -8.21
CA LEU A 115 -11.58 13.48 -7.63
C LEU A 115 -11.58 13.09 -6.16
N VAL A 116 -10.72 12.14 -5.78
CA VAL A 116 -10.55 11.72 -4.38
C VAL A 116 -9.91 12.85 -3.56
N GLY A 117 -8.89 13.52 -4.09
CA GLY A 117 -8.25 14.67 -3.45
C GLY A 117 -9.24 15.81 -3.21
N GLN A 118 -10.05 16.16 -4.19
CA GLN A 118 -11.11 17.16 -4.05
C GLN A 118 -12.12 16.78 -2.95
N ALA A 119 -12.45 15.48 -2.82
CA ALA A 119 -13.34 15.03 -1.75
C ALA A 119 -12.70 15.22 -0.36
N ILE A 120 -11.41 14.97 -0.21
CA ILE A 120 -10.67 15.19 1.05
C ILE A 120 -10.63 16.70 1.37
N VAL A 121 -10.30 17.56 0.38
CA VAL A 121 -10.26 19.02 0.57
C VAL A 121 -11.62 19.54 1.03
N ARG A 122 -12.70 19.17 0.34
CA ARG A 122 -14.07 19.55 0.75
C ARG A 122 -14.43 19.07 2.16
N ALA A 123 -14.00 17.88 2.55
CA ALA A 123 -14.23 17.36 3.89
C ALA A 123 -13.43 18.16 4.94
N ALA A 124 -12.18 18.48 4.66
CA ALA A 124 -11.33 19.29 5.53
C ALA A 124 -11.91 20.69 5.74
N GLU A 125 -12.34 21.37 4.68
CA GLU A 125 -12.99 22.67 4.74
C GLU A 125 -14.28 22.62 5.56
N LYS A 126 -15.16 21.65 5.28
CA LYS A 126 -16.43 21.46 5.99
C LYS A 126 -16.27 21.23 7.49
N THR A 127 -15.17 20.63 7.89
CA THR A 127 -14.89 20.31 9.31
C THR A 127 -13.96 21.30 9.99
N GLY A 128 -13.58 22.40 9.31
CA GLY A 128 -12.73 23.44 9.88
C GLY A 128 -11.28 23.00 10.12
N MET A 129 -10.78 22.03 9.38
CA MET A 129 -9.38 21.65 9.47
C MET A 129 -8.46 22.76 8.97
N PRO A 130 -7.21 22.83 9.46
CA PRO A 130 -6.25 23.85 9.02
C PRO A 130 -6.02 23.80 7.51
N LYS A 131 -5.87 24.99 6.91
CA LYS A 131 -5.49 25.07 5.48
C LYS A 131 -4.15 24.37 5.25
N GLY A 132 -4.04 23.63 4.13
CA GLY A 132 -2.83 22.93 3.77
C GLY A 132 -2.64 21.57 4.46
N VAL A 133 -3.61 21.08 5.25
CA VAL A 133 -3.55 19.76 5.86
C VAL A 133 -3.44 18.64 4.84
N PHE A 134 -4.00 18.83 3.65
CA PHE A 134 -3.94 17.90 2.53
C PHE A 134 -3.63 18.65 1.23
N ASN A 135 -2.64 18.15 0.48
CA ASN A 135 -2.24 18.70 -0.81
C ASN A 135 -1.93 17.58 -1.80
N MET A 136 -1.94 17.89 -3.09
CA MET A 136 -1.56 16.96 -4.15
C MET A 136 -0.64 17.61 -5.16
N ILE A 137 0.26 16.78 -5.72
CA ILE A 137 1.07 17.14 -6.88
C ILE A 137 0.95 16.08 -7.97
N PHE A 138 1.07 16.51 -9.20
CA PHE A 138 0.95 15.68 -10.40
C PHE A 138 2.22 15.76 -11.24
N GLY A 139 2.47 14.75 -12.04
CA GLY A 139 3.56 14.69 -12.99
C GLY A 139 4.57 13.58 -12.74
N SER A 140 5.34 13.28 -13.80
CA SER A 140 6.51 12.40 -13.73
C SER A 140 7.74 13.20 -13.27
N GLY A 141 8.63 12.59 -12.48
CA GLY A 141 9.85 13.24 -12.00
C GLY A 141 9.72 14.15 -10.78
N VAL A 142 8.52 14.64 -10.45
CA VAL A 142 8.31 15.54 -9.31
C VAL A 142 8.51 14.86 -7.94
N GLY A 143 8.49 13.54 -7.90
CA GLY A 143 8.61 12.78 -6.65
C GLY A 143 9.96 12.94 -5.95
N GLU A 144 11.05 13.03 -6.71
CA GLU A 144 12.40 13.29 -6.17
C GLU A 144 12.46 14.65 -5.48
N GLY A 145 11.96 15.71 -6.14
CA GLY A 145 11.91 17.05 -5.57
C GLY A 145 11.05 17.10 -4.30
N LEU A 146 9.94 16.35 -4.26
CA LEU A 146 9.11 16.25 -3.07
C LEU A 146 9.87 15.62 -1.90
N VAL A 147 10.54 14.48 -2.09
CA VAL A 147 11.30 13.81 -1.02
C VAL A 147 12.47 14.66 -0.54
N LYS A 148 13.15 15.38 -1.44
CA LYS A 148 14.28 16.26 -1.12
C LYS A 148 13.86 17.56 -0.43
N HIS A 149 12.57 17.94 -0.50
CA HIS A 149 12.12 19.21 0.05
C HIS A 149 12.29 19.25 1.59
N PRO A 150 12.92 20.28 2.16
CA PRO A 150 13.29 20.32 3.58
C PRO A 150 12.10 20.26 4.54
N ALA A 151 10.92 20.73 4.12
CA ALA A 151 9.71 20.67 4.95
C ALA A 151 9.15 19.25 5.11
N ILE A 152 9.46 18.30 4.22
CA ILE A 152 8.98 16.92 4.31
C ILE A 152 9.74 16.20 5.44
N GLN A 153 8.99 15.55 6.33
CA GLN A 153 9.50 14.89 7.52
C GLN A 153 9.33 13.36 7.52
N GLY A 154 8.75 12.82 6.46
CA GLY A 154 8.62 11.39 6.26
C GLY A 154 7.99 11.05 4.92
N VAL A 155 8.11 9.79 4.51
CA VAL A 155 7.57 9.28 3.25
C VAL A 155 6.76 8.03 3.52
N GLY A 156 5.53 7.97 2.99
CA GLY A 156 4.74 6.76 2.83
C GLY A 156 4.76 6.34 1.36
N PHE A 157 5.06 5.09 1.08
CA PHE A 157 5.15 4.56 -0.28
C PHE A 157 4.53 3.16 -0.37
N THR A 158 3.72 2.94 -1.37
CA THR A 158 3.28 1.60 -1.79
C THR A 158 3.53 1.44 -3.28
N GLY A 159 4.35 0.44 -3.67
CA GLY A 159 4.66 0.23 -5.08
C GLY A 159 5.78 -0.78 -5.33
N SER A 160 6.55 -0.58 -6.39
CA SER A 160 7.61 -1.50 -6.79
C SER A 160 8.84 -1.42 -5.89
N LEU A 161 9.59 -2.53 -5.79
CA LEU A 161 10.88 -2.59 -5.09
C LEU A 161 11.86 -1.50 -5.59
N HIS A 162 11.92 -1.31 -6.92
CA HIS A 162 12.79 -0.28 -7.51
C HIS A 162 12.41 1.13 -7.06
N GLY A 163 11.12 1.48 -7.10
CA GLY A 163 10.63 2.80 -6.67
C GLY A 163 10.85 3.03 -5.17
N GLY A 164 10.52 2.04 -4.34
CA GLY A 164 10.71 2.14 -2.89
C GLY A 164 12.19 2.33 -2.51
N ASN A 165 13.09 1.53 -3.08
CA ASN A 165 14.53 1.66 -2.83
C ASN A 165 15.08 3.02 -3.29
N ALA A 166 14.61 3.54 -4.42
CA ALA A 166 15.01 4.88 -4.88
C ALA A 166 14.61 5.96 -3.88
N LEU A 167 13.37 5.92 -3.35
CA LEU A 167 12.91 6.89 -2.35
C LEU A 167 13.65 6.72 -1.00
N CYS A 168 13.91 5.50 -0.57
CA CYS A 168 14.72 5.22 0.62
C CYS A 168 16.11 5.84 0.50
N LYS A 169 16.78 5.66 -0.64
CA LYS A 169 18.08 6.26 -0.91
C LYS A 169 18.02 7.78 -0.86
N LEU A 170 17.08 8.42 -1.58
CA LEU A 170 16.90 9.86 -1.58
C LEU A 170 16.66 10.42 -0.17
N ALA A 171 15.84 9.76 0.63
CA ALA A 171 15.53 10.16 2.00
C ALA A 171 16.75 10.07 2.94
N ALA A 172 17.58 9.03 2.76
CA ALA A 172 18.80 8.82 3.55
C ALA A 172 19.93 9.80 3.19
N GLU A 173 20.00 10.23 1.92
CA GLU A 173 21.02 11.15 1.40
C GLU A 173 20.72 12.63 1.69
N ARG A 174 19.60 12.95 2.33
CA ARG A 174 19.28 14.33 2.71
C ARG A 174 20.24 14.83 3.80
N PRO A 175 20.51 16.15 3.88
CA PRO A 175 21.25 16.75 5.02
C PRO A 175 20.65 16.38 6.38
N GLN A 176 19.32 16.26 6.45
CA GLN A 176 18.57 15.68 7.55
C GLN A 176 17.80 14.46 7.04
N PRO A 177 18.27 13.23 7.27
CA PRO A 177 17.56 12.01 6.88
C PRO A 177 16.16 11.94 7.48
N ILE A 178 15.22 11.35 6.72
CA ILE A 178 13.83 11.17 7.15
C ILE A 178 13.41 9.70 7.03
N PRO A 179 12.45 9.24 7.84
CA PRO A 179 11.93 7.88 7.74
C PRO A 179 11.15 7.66 6.44
N VAL A 180 11.26 6.46 5.88
CA VAL A 180 10.46 5.99 4.75
C VAL A 180 9.73 4.71 5.17
N PHE A 181 8.41 4.75 5.08
CA PHE A 181 7.52 3.61 5.29
C PHE A 181 7.14 3.07 3.91
N ALA A 182 7.89 2.08 3.43
CA ALA A 182 7.77 1.58 2.07
C ALA A 182 7.26 0.14 2.05
N GLU A 183 6.04 -0.04 1.55
CA GLU A 183 5.49 -1.34 1.17
C GLU A 183 5.82 -1.62 -0.29
N MET A 184 6.56 -2.68 -0.54
CA MET A 184 7.13 -3.01 -1.85
C MET A 184 6.67 -4.39 -2.32
N SER A 185 7.33 -4.91 -3.34
CA SER A 185 7.06 -6.25 -3.88
C SER A 185 7.43 -7.36 -2.88
N SER A 186 6.72 -8.48 -2.95
CA SER A 186 6.99 -9.68 -2.15
C SER A 186 6.96 -10.95 -3.02
N ILE A 187 7.35 -12.09 -2.45
CA ILE A 187 7.37 -13.40 -3.11
C ILE A 187 6.16 -14.26 -2.70
N ASN A 188 5.66 -14.13 -1.47
CA ASN A 188 4.53 -14.88 -0.92
C ASN A 188 4.64 -16.39 -1.15
N PRO A 189 5.62 -17.08 -0.55
CA PRO A 189 5.82 -18.50 -0.77
C PRO A 189 4.65 -19.32 -0.24
N VAL A 190 4.20 -20.29 -1.02
CA VAL A 190 3.17 -21.28 -0.65
C VAL A 190 3.85 -22.61 -0.36
N VAL A 191 3.69 -23.10 0.87
CA VAL A 191 4.24 -24.41 1.29
C VAL A 191 3.16 -25.46 1.25
N LEU A 192 3.36 -26.49 0.42
CA LEU A 192 2.44 -27.62 0.24
C LEU A 192 2.88 -28.81 1.09
N LEU A 193 2.14 -29.07 2.15
CA LEU A 193 2.41 -30.24 3.00
C LEU A 193 1.88 -31.53 2.37
N PRO A 194 2.57 -32.69 2.53
CA PRO A 194 2.16 -33.95 1.91
C PRO A 194 0.72 -34.36 2.25
N GLY A 195 0.30 -34.23 3.50
CA GLY A 195 -1.07 -34.54 3.90
C GLY A 195 -2.14 -33.68 3.24
N ALA A 196 -1.86 -32.39 3.01
CA ALA A 196 -2.77 -31.49 2.30
C ALA A 196 -2.87 -31.86 0.81
N LEU A 197 -1.74 -32.19 0.16
CA LEU A 197 -1.72 -32.65 -1.21
C LEU A 197 -2.51 -33.94 -1.41
N THR A 198 -2.37 -34.90 -0.49
CA THR A 198 -3.11 -36.17 -0.54
C THR A 198 -4.62 -35.94 -0.33
N ALA A 199 -4.99 -35.09 0.61
CA ALA A 199 -6.40 -34.90 0.97
C ALA A 199 -7.17 -34.01 -0.02
N ARG A 200 -6.52 -32.98 -0.59
CA ARG A 200 -7.21 -31.93 -1.39
C ARG A 200 -6.34 -31.29 -2.46
N GLY A 201 -5.34 -31.99 -3.01
CA GLY A 201 -4.41 -31.45 -3.98
C GLY A 201 -5.09 -30.81 -5.20
N ALA A 202 -6.13 -31.44 -5.74
CA ALA A 202 -6.89 -30.93 -6.87
C ALA A 202 -7.57 -29.58 -6.57
N ALA A 203 -8.22 -29.47 -5.40
CA ALA A 203 -8.86 -28.22 -4.98
C ALA A 203 -7.81 -27.10 -4.79
N ILE A 204 -6.68 -27.40 -4.15
CA ILE A 204 -5.59 -26.45 -3.96
C ILE A 204 -5.02 -25.97 -5.31
N ALA A 205 -4.90 -26.84 -6.32
CA ALA A 205 -4.42 -26.46 -7.65
C ALA A 205 -5.34 -25.42 -8.31
N GLY A 206 -6.66 -25.62 -8.24
CA GLY A 206 -7.64 -24.67 -8.77
C GLY A 206 -7.66 -23.34 -7.99
N GLU A 207 -7.64 -23.38 -6.65
CA GLU A 207 -7.58 -22.21 -5.80
C GLU A 207 -6.29 -21.39 -6.03
N LEU A 208 -5.14 -22.08 -6.17
CA LEU A 208 -3.86 -21.42 -6.42
C LEU A 208 -3.84 -20.76 -7.80
N ALA A 209 -4.34 -21.43 -8.85
CA ALA A 209 -4.45 -20.84 -10.18
C ALA A 209 -5.30 -19.57 -10.15
N ALA A 210 -6.47 -19.61 -9.51
CA ALA A 210 -7.34 -18.45 -9.37
C ALA A 210 -6.64 -17.30 -8.60
N SER A 211 -5.88 -17.62 -7.54
CA SER A 211 -5.11 -16.64 -6.77
C SER A 211 -3.99 -15.99 -7.61
N VAL A 212 -3.25 -16.79 -8.40
CA VAL A 212 -2.16 -16.30 -9.24
C VAL A 212 -2.63 -15.34 -10.31
N VAL A 213 -3.77 -15.62 -10.95
CA VAL A 213 -4.28 -14.78 -12.06
C VAL A 213 -5.11 -13.59 -11.59
N MET A 214 -5.39 -13.48 -10.32
CA MET A 214 -6.21 -12.39 -9.78
C MET A 214 -5.62 -11.02 -10.16
N GLY A 215 -6.43 -10.16 -10.82
CA GLY A 215 -5.99 -8.84 -11.29
C GLY A 215 -4.80 -8.90 -12.25
N ALA A 216 -4.79 -9.88 -13.16
CA ALA A 216 -3.68 -10.14 -14.09
C ALA A 216 -2.34 -10.41 -13.37
N GLY A 217 -2.38 -11.01 -12.17
CA GLY A 217 -1.19 -11.28 -11.36
C GLY A 217 -0.55 -10.05 -10.71
N GLN A 218 -1.19 -8.88 -10.76
CA GLN A 218 -0.61 -7.60 -10.35
C GLN A 218 -0.87 -7.24 -8.89
N PHE A 219 -0.90 -8.23 -7.99
CA PHE A 219 -1.04 -8.02 -6.55
C PHE A 219 0.29 -8.15 -5.81
N CYS A 220 0.48 -7.34 -4.77
CA CYS A 220 1.59 -7.51 -3.81
C CYS A 220 1.51 -8.86 -3.08
N THR A 221 0.32 -9.46 -2.98
CA THR A 221 0.07 -10.77 -2.35
C THR A 221 0.10 -11.93 -3.35
N ASN A 222 0.47 -11.72 -4.61
CA ASN A 222 0.51 -12.78 -5.62
C ASN A 222 1.48 -13.90 -5.18
N PRO A 223 1.07 -15.19 -5.23
CA PRO A 223 1.95 -16.31 -4.96
C PRO A 223 3.07 -16.41 -6.02
N GLY A 224 4.33 -16.21 -5.61
CA GLY A 224 5.48 -16.20 -6.53
C GLY A 224 6.32 -17.46 -6.50
N VAL A 225 6.22 -18.26 -5.43
CA VAL A 225 6.97 -19.53 -5.27
C VAL A 225 6.07 -20.55 -4.59
N VAL A 226 6.11 -21.77 -5.11
CA VAL A 226 5.43 -22.94 -4.52
C VAL A 226 6.46 -23.98 -4.14
N ILE A 227 6.42 -24.44 -2.90
CA ILE A 227 7.40 -25.38 -2.33
C ILE A 227 6.66 -26.63 -1.87
N GLY A 228 7.11 -27.80 -2.30
CA GLY A 228 6.56 -29.09 -1.89
C GLY A 228 7.62 -30.17 -1.82
N ILE A 229 7.37 -31.19 -1.01
CA ILE A 229 8.23 -32.40 -0.95
C ILE A 229 7.91 -33.27 -2.17
N ARG A 230 8.96 -33.68 -2.90
CA ARG A 230 8.84 -34.56 -4.08
C ARG A 230 8.03 -35.81 -3.75
N SER A 231 6.94 -36.04 -4.45
CA SER A 231 6.00 -37.15 -4.24
C SER A 231 5.08 -37.31 -5.46
N PRO A 232 4.44 -38.47 -5.65
CA PRO A 232 3.37 -38.61 -6.66
C PRO A 232 2.25 -37.60 -6.53
N ALA A 233 1.86 -37.25 -5.30
CA ALA A 233 0.83 -36.25 -5.04
C ALA A 233 1.25 -34.85 -5.49
N LEU A 234 2.52 -34.45 -5.32
CA LEU A 234 3.04 -33.19 -5.84
C LEU A 234 3.07 -33.19 -7.38
N THR A 235 3.44 -34.30 -8.01
CA THR A 235 3.41 -34.42 -9.46
C THR A 235 1.99 -34.26 -10.00
N ALA A 236 1.01 -34.96 -9.43
CA ALA A 236 -0.40 -34.81 -9.81
C ALA A 236 -0.92 -33.37 -9.63
N PHE A 237 -0.58 -32.74 -8.50
CA PHE A 237 -0.89 -31.34 -8.26
C PHE A 237 -0.31 -30.41 -9.33
N THR A 238 0.94 -30.64 -9.73
CA THR A 238 1.63 -29.81 -10.75
C THR A 238 0.95 -29.88 -12.11
N GLU A 239 0.53 -31.08 -12.53
CA GLU A 239 -0.20 -31.24 -13.79
C GLU A 239 -1.59 -30.58 -13.75
N GLN A 240 -2.30 -30.71 -12.64
CA GLN A 240 -3.60 -30.02 -12.44
C GLN A 240 -3.45 -28.49 -12.43
N LEU A 241 -2.42 -27.98 -11.72
CA LEU A 241 -2.13 -26.53 -11.73
C LEU A 241 -1.82 -26.04 -13.15
N LYS A 242 -1.03 -26.78 -13.92
CA LYS A 242 -0.71 -26.47 -15.31
C LYS A 242 -1.96 -26.42 -16.19
N GLU A 243 -2.87 -27.36 -16.03
CA GLU A 243 -4.16 -27.39 -16.72
C GLU A 243 -5.01 -26.16 -16.37
N HIS A 244 -5.19 -25.87 -15.07
CA HIS A 244 -5.93 -24.71 -14.61
C HIS A 244 -5.33 -23.39 -15.12
N MET A 245 -4.01 -23.25 -15.10
CA MET A 245 -3.32 -22.07 -15.61
C MET A 245 -3.47 -21.93 -17.13
N GLY A 246 -3.35 -23.02 -17.89
CA GLY A 246 -3.53 -23.02 -19.33
C GLY A 246 -4.94 -22.68 -19.79
N GLY A 247 -5.95 -22.93 -18.96
CA GLY A 247 -7.36 -22.59 -19.24
C GLY A 247 -7.74 -21.14 -18.91
N GLN A 248 -6.83 -20.31 -18.37
CA GLN A 248 -7.13 -18.93 -18.01
C GLN A 248 -7.26 -18.02 -19.23
N ALA A 249 -8.28 -17.17 -19.24
CA ALA A 249 -8.43 -16.15 -20.27
C ALA A 249 -7.40 -15.02 -20.10
N PRO A 250 -6.94 -14.41 -21.20
CA PRO A 250 -6.12 -13.20 -21.15
C PRO A 250 -6.80 -12.07 -20.40
N GLN A 251 -6.04 -11.29 -19.64
CA GLN A 251 -6.53 -10.15 -18.88
C GLN A 251 -5.79 -8.87 -19.28
N THR A 252 -6.47 -7.72 -19.18
CA THR A 252 -5.86 -6.42 -19.44
C THR A 252 -5.04 -5.99 -18.22
N MET A 253 -3.78 -5.60 -18.46
CA MET A 253 -2.90 -5.06 -17.41
C MET A 253 -3.27 -3.60 -17.08
N LEU A 254 -2.90 -3.15 -15.88
CA LEU A 254 -3.22 -1.81 -15.36
C LEU A 254 -2.75 -0.66 -16.25
N ASN A 255 -1.59 -0.80 -16.87
CA ASN A 255 -0.99 0.22 -17.73
C ASN A 255 0.15 -0.37 -18.59
N GLU A 256 0.55 0.39 -19.61
CA GLU A 256 1.64 -0.03 -20.52
C GLU A 256 2.99 -0.25 -19.81
N GLY A 257 3.29 0.52 -18.76
CA GLY A 257 4.53 0.35 -17.98
C GLY A 257 4.59 -1.03 -17.33
N GLY A 258 3.46 -1.48 -16.76
CA GLY A 258 3.31 -2.82 -16.22
C GLY A 258 3.50 -3.90 -17.28
N LEU A 259 2.86 -3.75 -18.43
CA LEU A 259 2.99 -4.68 -19.56
C LEU A 259 4.43 -4.77 -20.06
N ARG A 260 5.12 -3.64 -20.25
CA ARG A 260 6.54 -3.63 -20.64
C ARG A 260 7.43 -4.34 -19.63
N SER A 261 7.19 -4.12 -18.33
CA SER A 261 7.97 -4.77 -17.25
C SER A 261 7.71 -6.27 -17.20
N TYR A 262 6.46 -6.69 -17.37
CA TYR A 262 6.07 -8.10 -17.45
C TYR A 262 6.77 -8.79 -18.63
N SER A 263 6.69 -8.22 -19.84
CA SER A 263 7.29 -8.78 -21.05
C SER A 263 8.81 -8.94 -20.91
N LYS A 264 9.49 -7.94 -20.33
CA LYS A 264 10.94 -8.07 -20.03
C LYS A 264 11.23 -9.16 -19.01
N GLY A 265 10.39 -9.31 -17.99
CA GLY A 265 10.52 -10.37 -16.99
C GLY A 265 10.39 -11.75 -17.60
N VAL A 266 9.38 -11.97 -18.45
CA VAL A 266 9.20 -13.24 -19.19
C VAL A 266 10.39 -13.55 -20.07
N GLN A 267 10.87 -12.58 -20.86
CA GLN A 267 12.05 -12.77 -21.72
C GLN A 267 13.28 -13.17 -20.90
N LYS A 268 13.50 -12.55 -19.74
CA LYS A 268 14.62 -12.89 -18.85
C LYS A 268 14.52 -14.30 -18.27
N LEU A 269 13.32 -14.82 -18.05
CA LEU A 269 13.12 -16.18 -17.53
C LEU A 269 13.26 -17.25 -18.61
N LEU A 270 13.06 -16.90 -19.90
CA LEU A 270 13.18 -17.81 -21.04
C LEU A 270 14.62 -17.86 -21.59
N ALA A 271 15.46 -16.90 -21.27
CA ALA A 271 16.88 -16.84 -21.65
C ALA A 271 17.75 -17.64 -20.68
#